data_d34be1da6db1fe2dd84280d61fc6f910
#
_entry.id   d34be1da6db1fe2dd84280d61fc6f910
#
_cell.length_a   1.000
_cell.length_b   1.000
_cell.length_c   1.000
_cell.angle_alpha   90.00
_cell.angle_beta   90.00
_cell.angle_gamma   90.00
#
_symmetry.space_group_name_H-M   'P 1'
#
loop_
_entity.id
_entity.type
_entity.pdbx_description
1 polymer ?
#
loop_
_entity_poly.entity_id
_entity_poly.type
_entity_poly.pdbx_seq_one_letter_code
_entity_poly.pdbx_strand_id
1 'polypeptide(L)'
;MRSAVNRWPAFVFAWVALLLAVCLPSSARAQGGEPRYFAIRGAKVVPVSGPPIENATILISRGVIAAVGKDLTIPDEAWIIDGKGLTVYPGLFDSFTDVGIAAPPAGPSGEAPAGGGRRAPQGERSMGPEDRPGSTAWRNAADEVTLSDKRIDSWRGAGFTTVVSAPKGGFVPGQAAVLDLAGERPGDLVVKSPVALPLNLQPSGGFGSGFPDSLMGVLGYVHQLWIDTDWSTKAESLYEKNPRGLERPRYDRNSAALADALADHALVLIPANNSVQLRRALVLVDRWNLSSAVIYGGQMSYDVAPEIAAKKLPVLVNLKWPEAEKDADPDDQPTLETLRFRDRAPSSPAALAKAGVKFAFYSGGIATPKDIVKAAKKSIDAGLAPEAALRALTLTPAEIFGVADRLGSIDKGKIANLVVTDGDLFEEKTKVKIVFVDGRKFEPREPERPKDPPKGDISGKWKLAYTTPMGNEGSTADLTMSPDGTISGTVTSTRGTATIINGYLSAEKFSFTINIPIEGTAADVTFSGTFENAALKGSLSVSGLGFSTEFTGTKPEGGSALRRQTAQVAQQVQGDLR
;
A
#
# COMPACT_ATOMS: atom_id res chain seq x y z
N MET A 1 92.25 21.88 -9.39
CA MET A 1 92.17 20.48 -9.77
C MET A 1 91.33 19.73 -8.80
N ARG A 2 90.13 19.38 -9.22
CA ARG A 2 89.37 18.17 -8.92
C ARG A 2 87.92 18.37 -9.33
N SER A 3 87.52 17.46 -10.15
CA SER A 3 86.32 17.37 -10.94
C SER A 3 85.01 17.27 -10.12
N ALA A 4 84.01 18.07 -10.49
CA ALA A 4 82.61 17.89 -10.08
C ALA A 4 81.91 16.95 -11.09
N VAL A 5 81.58 15.74 -10.62
CA VAL A 5 80.83 14.74 -11.40
C VAL A 5 79.37 15.10 -11.50
N ASN A 6 78.89 15.20 -12.72
CA ASN A 6 77.58 15.47 -13.18
C ASN A 6 76.56 14.37 -12.73
N ARG A 7 75.61 14.69 -11.84
CA ARG A 7 74.61 13.75 -11.34
C ARG A 7 73.19 14.17 -11.76
N TRP A 8 72.95 14.67 -12.98
CA TRP A 8 71.68 15.24 -13.41
C TRP A 8 70.89 14.50 -14.50
N PRO A 9 71.08 13.23 -14.88
CA PRO A 9 70.09 12.62 -15.76
C PRO A 9 69.03 11.70 -15.08
N ALA A 10 69.25 11.26 -13.82
CA ALA A 10 68.35 10.27 -13.21
C ALA A 10 67.03 10.86 -12.71
N PHE A 11 67.02 12.13 -12.28
CA PHE A 11 65.78 12.76 -11.76
C PHE A 11 64.82 13.20 -12.87
N VAL A 12 65.29 13.57 -14.04
CA VAL A 12 64.43 14.00 -15.15
C VAL A 12 63.67 12.81 -15.76
N PHE A 13 64.29 11.64 -15.84
CA PHE A 13 63.62 10.42 -16.31
C PHE A 13 62.56 9.91 -15.34
N ALA A 14 62.74 10.09 -14.03
CA ALA A 14 61.76 9.71 -13.02
C ALA A 14 60.48 10.59 -13.09
N TRP A 15 60.62 11.88 -13.37
CA TRP A 15 59.48 12.81 -13.53
C TRP A 15 58.75 12.63 -14.84
N VAL A 16 59.41 12.31 -15.94
CA VAL A 16 58.79 12.00 -17.23
C VAL A 16 58.04 10.66 -17.17
N ALA A 17 58.55 9.65 -16.49
CA ALA A 17 57.86 8.39 -16.27
C ALA A 17 56.63 8.53 -15.34
N LEU A 18 56.69 9.43 -14.33
CA LEU A 18 55.56 9.75 -13.46
C LEU A 18 54.48 10.54 -14.18
N LEU A 19 54.83 11.46 -15.08
CA LEU A 19 53.88 12.22 -15.92
C LEU A 19 53.22 11.35 -17.00
N LEU A 20 53.92 10.36 -17.56
CA LEU A 20 53.37 9.39 -18.51
C LEU A 20 52.40 8.39 -17.84
N ALA A 21 52.62 8.05 -16.55
CA ALA A 21 51.72 7.19 -15.78
C ALA A 21 50.38 7.89 -15.42
N VAL A 22 50.35 9.23 -15.36
CA VAL A 22 49.12 10.01 -15.10
C VAL A 22 48.28 10.19 -16.36
N CYS A 23 48.87 9.99 -17.56
CA CYS A 23 48.13 10.08 -18.85
C CYS A 23 47.65 8.75 -19.40
N LEU A 24 47.70 7.64 -18.63
CA LEU A 24 46.92 6.46 -18.99
C LEU A 24 45.43 6.82 -18.84
N PRO A 25 44.62 6.71 -19.90
CA PRO A 25 43.20 6.90 -19.74
C PRO A 25 42.75 5.87 -18.69
N SER A 26 42.39 6.36 -17.51
CA SER A 26 41.59 5.57 -16.60
C SER A 26 40.44 5.06 -17.47
N SER A 27 40.39 3.75 -17.71
CA SER A 27 39.24 3.11 -18.27
C SER A 27 38.10 3.50 -17.29
N ALA A 28 37.48 4.63 -17.55
CA ALA A 28 36.22 4.97 -16.93
C ALA A 28 35.35 3.75 -17.24
N ARG A 29 35.22 2.85 -16.25
CA ARG A 29 34.08 1.93 -16.27
C ARG A 29 32.91 2.84 -16.51
N ALA A 30 32.36 2.80 -17.71
CA ALA A 30 31.07 3.37 -18.00
C ALA A 30 30.19 2.78 -16.89
N GLN A 31 29.84 3.61 -15.90
CA GLN A 31 28.71 3.32 -15.04
C GLN A 31 27.60 3.14 -16.05
N GLY A 32 27.17 1.89 -16.21
CA GLY A 32 26.09 1.55 -17.12
C GLY A 32 24.89 2.35 -16.66
N GLY A 33 24.69 3.53 -17.27
CA GLY A 33 23.47 4.29 -17.07
C GLY A 33 22.30 3.40 -17.47
N GLU A 34 21.22 3.47 -16.75
CA GLU A 34 20.00 2.74 -17.12
C GLU A 34 19.70 2.98 -18.61
N PRO A 35 19.34 1.92 -19.37
CA PRO A 35 19.05 2.06 -20.78
C PRO A 35 17.99 3.13 -20.99
N ARG A 36 18.25 4.09 -21.88
CA ARG A 36 17.30 5.17 -22.19
C ARG A 36 16.14 4.72 -23.07
N TYR A 37 16.28 3.54 -23.70
CA TYR A 37 15.31 2.99 -24.64
C TYR A 37 15.08 1.51 -24.33
N PHE A 38 13.81 1.14 -24.21
CA PHE A 38 13.39 -0.26 -24.13
C PHE A 38 12.40 -0.55 -25.26
N ALA A 39 12.46 -1.76 -25.83
CA ALA A 39 11.48 -2.25 -26.77
C ALA A 39 10.96 -3.63 -26.32
N ILE A 40 9.68 -3.73 -25.98
CA ILE A 40 8.99 -5.00 -25.71
C ILE A 40 8.41 -5.45 -27.04
N ARG A 41 8.96 -6.52 -27.64
CA ARG A 41 8.59 -6.97 -28.99
C ARG A 41 7.78 -8.25 -28.96
N GLY A 42 6.69 -8.29 -29.74
CA GLY A 42 5.91 -9.52 -29.98
C GLY A 42 4.98 -9.91 -28.84
N ALA A 43 4.64 -8.97 -27.97
CA ALA A 43 3.71 -9.18 -26.86
C ALA A 43 2.24 -8.99 -27.28
N LYS A 44 1.33 -9.54 -26.48
CA LYS A 44 -0.07 -9.12 -26.47
C LYS A 44 -0.17 -7.85 -25.64
N VAL A 45 -0.67 -6.76 -26.20
CA VAL A 45 -0.83 -5.48 -25.51
C VAL A 45 -2.31 -5.19 -25.27
N VAL A 46 -2.68 -4.95 -24.02
CA VAL A 46 -4.04 -4.56 -23.60
C VAL A 46 -4.02 -3.08 -23.20
N PRO A 47 -4.31 -2.13 -24.11
CA PRO A 47 -4.10 -0.71 -23.85
C PRO A 47 -5.12 -0.09 -22.89
N VAL A 48 -6.27 -0.71 -22.68
CA VAL A 48 -7.43 -0.24 -21.90
C VAL A 48 -8.16 0.95 -22.55
N SER A 49 -7.46 1.79 -23.32
CA SER A 49 -8.06 2.86 -24.14
C SER A 49 -8.68 2.37 -25.45
N GLY A 50 -8.35 1.14 -25.86
CA GLY A 50 -8.80 0.49 -27.09
C GLY A 50 -8.74 -1.03 -27.00
N PRO A 51 -9.02 -1.72 -28.11
CA PRO A 51 -8.98 -3.19 -28.15
C PRO A 51 -7.56 -3.73 -27.96
N PRO A 52 -7.40 -4.96 -27.48
CA PRO A 52 -6.11 -5.63 -27.40
C PRO A 52 -5.42 -5.77 -28.75
N ILE A 53 -4.09 -5.64 -28.77
CA ILE A 53 -3.26 -5.73 -29.98
C ILE A 53 -2.35 -6.94 -29.81
N GLU A 54 -2.56 -7.95 -30.66
CA GLU A 54 -1.74 -9.16 -30.67
C GLU A 54 -0.43 -8.91 -31.43
N ASN A 55 0.66 -9.52 -30.94
CA ASN A 55 2.00 -9.45 -31.54
C ASN A 55 2.49 -8.00 -31.74
N ALA A 56 2.28 -7.16 -30.72
CA ALA A 56 2.64 -5.75 -30.77
C ALA A 56 4.04 -5.48 -30.20
N THR A 57 4.58 -4.34 -30.56
CA THR A 57 5.81 -3.78 -29.99
C THR A 57 5.47 -2.51 -29.21
N ILE A 58 6.02 -2.34 -28.02
CA ILE A 58 5.98 -1.11 -27.25
C ILE A 58 7.40 -0.54 -27.21
N LEU A 59 7.56 0.70 -27.64
CA LEU A 59 8.81 1.43 -27.53
C LEU A 59 8.72 2.43 -26.36
N ILE A 60 9.63 2.29 -25.40
CA ILE A 60 9.76 3.19 -24.25
C ILE A 60 11.00 4.04 -24.46
N SER A 61 10.87 5.34 -24.30
CA SER A 61 11.96 6.31 -24.43
C SER A 61 11.87 7.35 -23.33
N ARG A 62 12.94 7.48 -22.55
CA ARG A 62 13.05 8.53 -21.52
C ARG A 62 11.85 8.61 -20.57
N GLY A 63 11.41 7.45 -20.08
CA GLY A 63 10.28 7.37 -19.13
C GLY A 63 8.90 7.38 -19.77
N VAL A 64 8.75 7.62 -21.08
CA VAL A 64 7.45 7.68 -21.73
C VAL A 64 7.28 6.61 -22.81
N ILE A 65 6.04 6.30 -23.13
CA ILE A 65 5.66 5.40 -24.24
C ILE A 65 5.84 6.21 -25.54
N ALA A 66 6.89 5.89 -26.29
CA ALA A 66 7.18 6.58 -27.55
C ALA A 66 6.28 6.11 -28.70
N ALA A 67 6.00 4.80 -28.76
CA ALA A 67 5.11 4.22 -29.75
C ALA A 67 4.57 2.85 -29.30
N VAL A 68 3.37 2.50 -29.79
CA VAL A 68 2.74 1.17 -29.60
C VAL A 68 2.14 0.77 -30.93
N GLY A 69 2.38 -0.45 -31.37
CA GLY A 69 1.81 -0.96 -32.61
C GLY A 69 2.49 -2.23 -33.11
N LYS A 70 2.06 -2.69 -34.27
CA LYS A 70 2.73 -3.75 -35.04
C LYS A 70 3.80 -3.12 -35.90
N ASP A 71 4.87 -3.87 -36.19
CA ASP A 71 5.89 -3.50 -37.19
C ASP A 71 6.58 -2.13 -36.93
N LEU A 72 6.83 -1.79 -35.66
CA LEU A 72 7.57 -0.58 -35.31
C LEU A 72 9.06 -0.75 -35.60
N THR A 73 9.69 0.32 -36.13
CA THR A 73 11.14 0.40 -36.23
C THR A 73 11.72 0.59 -34.82
N ILE A 74 12.55 -0.33 -34.41
CA ILE A 74 13.21 -0.32 -33.10
C ILE A 74 14.58 0.33 -33.29
N PRO A 75 14.93 1.39 -32.51
CA PRO A 75 16.28 1.98 -32.53
C PRO A 75 17.34 0.94 -32.14
N ASP A 76 18.52 1.03 -32.76
CA ASP A 76 19.62 0.09 -32.51
C ASP A 76 20.13 0.11 -31.06
N GLU A 77 20.02 1.26 -30.38
CA GLU A 77 20.37 1.43 -28.97
C GLU A 77 19.31 0.93 -27.98
N ALA A 78 18.17 0.45 -28.47
CA ALA A 78 17.09 -0.01 -27.61
C ALA A 78 17.39 -1.39 -27.00
N TRP A 79 17.19 -1.52 -25.71
CA TRP A 79 17.23 -2.82 -25.05
C TRP A 79 15.97 -3.61 -25.39
N ILE A 80 16.14 -4.66 -26.20
CA ILE A 80 15.02 -5.47 -26.67
C ILE A 80 14.65 -6.52 -25.64
N ILE A 81 13.37 -6.55 -25.26
CA ILE A 81 12.75 -7.55 -24.40
C ILE A 81 11.86 -8.43 -25.30
N ASP A 82 12.11 -9.73 -25.31
CA ASP A 82 11.25 -10.67 -26.01
C ASP A 82 9.92 -10.81 -25.25
N GLY A 83 8.85 -10.32 -25.86
CA GLY A 83 7.48 -10.34 -25.32
C GLY A 83 6.64 -11.51 -25.80
N LYS A 84 7.22 -12.46 -26.55
CA LYS A 84 6.48 -13.60 -27.09
C LYS A 84 5.88 -14.45 -25.98
N GLY A 85 4.56 -14.63 -26.01
CA GLY A 85 3.81 -15.34 -24.98
C GLY A 85 3.54 -14.51 -23.71
N LEU A 86 3.95 -13.24 -23.71
CA LEU A 86 3.67 -12.30 -22.60
C LEU A 86 2.52 -11.37 -22.95
N THR A 87 1.82 -10.93 -21.90
CA THR A 87 0.77 -9.90 -22.01
C THR A 87 1.22 -8.64 -21.26
N VAL A 88 1.00 -7.47 -21.88
CA VAL A 88 1.37 -6.18 -21.30
C VAL A 88 0.10 -5.38 -21.00
N TYR A 89 -0.02 -4.96 -19.75
CA TYR A 89 -1.10 -4.13 -19.23
C TYR A 89 -0.55 -2.77 -18.80
N PRO A 90 -1.39 -1.70 -18.71
CA PRO A 90 -1.02 -0.50 -17.97
C PRO A 90 -0.68 -0.86 -16.52
N GLY A 91 0.19 -0.10 -15.90
CA GLY A 91 0.49 -0.25 -14.49
C GLY A 91 -0.76 -0.14 -13.63
N LEU A 92 -0.88 -1.02 -12.63
CA LEU A 92 -2.02 -1.04 -11.74
C LEU A 92 -2.01 0.15 -10.79
N PHE A 93 -3.19 0.59 -10.42
CA PHE A 93 -3.45 1.77 -9.60
C PHE A 93 -4.15 1.37 -8.31
N ASP A 94 -3.61 1.70 -7.14
CA ASP A 94 -4.32 1.61 -5.86
C ASP A 94 -4.91 2.99 -5.55
N SER A 95 -6.24 3.10 -5.61
CA SER A 95 -6.92 4.39 -5.62
C SER A 95 -7.02 5.07 -4.25
N PHE A 96 -6.68 4.40 -3.16
CA PHE A 96 -6.65 5.01 -1.83
C PHE A 96 -5.86 4.15 -0.83
N THR A 97 -4.72 4.67 -0.37
CA THR A 97 -3.80 3.98 0.54
C THR A 97 -2.98 4.97 1.36
N ASP A 98 -2.01 4.48 2.12
CA ASP A 98 -0.95 5.24 2.78
C ASP A 98 0.46 4.74 2.41
N VAL A 99 0.56 3.97 1.34
CA VAL A 99 1.86 3.47 0.86
C VAL A 99 2.72 4.62 0.38
N GLY A 100 3.99 4.62 0.76
CA GLY A 100 4.95 5.66 0.41
C GLY A 100 4.91 6.88 1.31
N ILE A 101 4.07 6.92 2.35
CA ILE A 101 4.03 8.01 3.32
C ILE A 101 4.69 7.54 4.63
N ALA A 102 5.50 8.41 5.21
CA ALA A 102 6.10 8.17 6.52
C ALA A 102 5.01 7.94 7.58
N ALA A 103 5.17 6.90 8.40
CA ALA A 103 4.32 6.75 9.56
C ALA A 103 4.46 8.01 10.45
N PRO A 104 3.36 8.52 11.03
CA PRO A 104 3.48 9.62 11.98
C PRO A 104 4.50 9.24 13.05
N PRO A 105 5.40 10.16 13.47
CA PRO A 105 6.33 9.87 14.54
C PRO A 105 5.53 9.41 15.75
N ALA A 106 5.93 8.27 16.33
CA ALA A 106 5.37 7.83 17.60
C ALA A 106 5.57 8.99 18.57
N GLY A 107 4.48 9.61 19.00
CA GLY A 107 4.54 10.68 19.99
C GLY A 107 5.35 10.20 21.18
N PRO A 108 6.07 11.09 21.93
CA PRO A 108 6.87 10.70 23.06
C PRO A 108 5.98 9.84 23.96
N SER A 109 6.39 8.58 24.16
CA SER A 109 5.75 7.65 25.07
C SER A 109 5.97 8.17 26.50
N GLY A 110 5.15 9.17 26.89
CA GLY A 110 5.05 9.54 28.27
C GLY A 110 4.61 8.30 29.03
N GLU A 111 5.38 7.93 30.06
CA GLU A 111 5.07 6.85 30.99
C GLU A 111 3.57 6.82 31.28
N ALA A 112 2.91 5.74 30.90
CA ALA A 112 1.52 5.53 31.23
C ALA A 112 1.44 5.41 32.77
N PRO A 113 0.62 6.22 33.46
CA PRO A 113 0.37 5.97 34.86
C PRO A 113 -0.24 4.59 34.98
N ALA A 114 0.28 3.78 35.91
CA ALA A 114 -0.20 2.45 36.23
C ALA A 114 -1.66 2.50 36.71
N GLY A 115 -2.59 2.45 35.76
CA GLY A 115 -4.02 2.45 35.97
C GLY A 115 -4.70 2.10 34.68
N GLY A 116 -5.16 0.83 34.59
CA GLY A 116 -5.62 0.14 33.40
C GLY A 116 -6.76 0.80 32.62
N GLY A 117 -6.44 1.74 31.75
CA GLY A 117 -7.31 2.25 30.71
C GLY A 117 -6.54 2.31 29.41
N ARG A 118 -6.95 1.53 28.40
CA ARG A 118 -6.45 1.63 27.04
C ARG A 118 -6.75 3.03 26.50
N ARG A 119 -5.77 3.95 26.58
CA ARG A 119 -5.84 5.20 25.81
C ARG A 119 -5.58 4.84 24.36
N ALA A 120 -6.59 5.06 23.51
CA ALA A 120 -6.38 5.17 22.07
C ALA A 120 -5.29 6.23 21.79
N PRO A 121 -4.52 6.10 20.68
CA PRO A 121 -3.55 7.12 20.30
C PRO A 121 -4.27 8.46 20.24
N GLN A 122 -3.91 9.37 21.12
CA GLN A 122 -4.43 10.73 21.07
C GLN A 122 -3.86 11.33 19.79
N GLY A 123 -4.73 11.63 18.82
CA GLY A 123 -4.38 12.52 17.73
C GLY A 123 -3.74 13.78 18.31
N GLU A 124 -2.81 14.38 17.57
CA GLU A 124 -2.11 15.59 18.00
C GLU A 124 -3.10 16.55 18.64
N ARG A 125 -2.89 16.86 19.92
CA ARG A 125 -3.72 17.85 20.60
C ARG A 125 -3.46 19.18 19.93
N SER A 126 -4.51 19.92 19.63
CA SER A 126 -4.39 21.30 19.21
C SER A 126 -3.47 22.05 20.16
N MET A 127 -2.41 22.63 19.62
CA MET A 127 -1.39 23.37 20.39
C MET A 127 -1.70 24.85 20.46
N GLY A 128 -2.76 25.32 19.79
CA GLY A 128 -3.13 26.73 19.75
C GLY A 128 -4.55 26.95 19.23
N PRO A 129 -5.01 28.21 19.27
CA PRO A 129 -6.37 28.59 18.85
C PRO A 129 -6.62 28.46 17.36
N GLU A 130 -5.53 28.35 16.56
CA GLU A 130 -5.62 28.15 15.11
C GLU A 130 -5.77 26.69 14.73
N ASP A 131 -5.48 25.77 15.65
CA ASP A 131 -5.56 24.35 15.41
C ASP A 131 -6.95 23.80 15.74
N ARG A 132 -7.56 23.12 14.78
CA ARG A 132 -8.85 22.45 14.98
C ARG A 132 -8.60 21.00 15.39
N PRO A 133 -9.03 20.54 16.57
CA PRO A 133 -8.83 19.16 17.01
C PRO A 133 -9.27 18.16 15.96
N GLY A 134 -8.40 17.21 15.61
CA GLY A 134 -8.70 16.19 14.60
C GLY A 134 -8.78 16.69 13.15
N SER A 135 -8.36 17.93 12.87
CA SER A 135 -8.20 18.43 11.50
C SER A 135 -6.77 18.89 11.28
N THR A 136 -6.12 18.31 10.29
CA THR A 136 -4.77 18.62 9.81
C THR A 136 -4.79 18.84 8.29
N ALA A 137 -5.77 19.61 7.80
CA ALA A 137 -6.01 19.84 6.38
C ALA A 137 -4.79 20.40 5.62
N TRP A 138 -3.88 21.09 6.34
CA TRP A 138 -2.62 21.62 5.79
C TRP A 138 -1.55 20.56 5.49
N ARG A 139 -1.66 19.34 6.05
CA ARG A 139 -0.73 18.25 5.73
C ARG A 139 -0.94 17.83 4.27
N ASN A 140 0.15 17.61 3.57
CA ASN A 140 0.11 17.14 2.20
C ASN A 140 0.91 15.84 2.08
N ALA A 141 0.30 14.81 1.51
CA ALA A 141 0.96 13.53 1.29
C ALA A 141 2.29 13.68 0.52
N ALA A 142 2.38 14.64 -0.40
CA ALA A 142 3.61 14.89 -1.17
C ALA A 142 4.80 15.31 -0.31
N ASP A 143 4.55 15.99 0.82
CA ASP A 143 5.60 16.43 1.75
C ASP A 143 6.04 15.31 2.70
N GLU A 144 5.25 14.25 2.82
CA GLU A 144 5.47 13.12 3.72
C GLU A 144 5.98 11.87 3.00
N VAL A 145 6.26 11.96 1.71
CA VAL A 145 6.76 10.83 0.90
C VAL A 145 8.10 10.34 1.43
N THR A 146 8.22 9.03 1.57
CA THR A 146 9.46 8.37 1.98
C THR A 146 9.79 7.16 1.10
N LEU A 147 11.06 7.05 0.70
CA LEU A 147 11.58 5.90 -0.05
C LEU A 147 11.87 4.69 0.86
N SER A 148 11.89 4.88 2.17
CA SER A 148 12.17 3.81 3.13
C SER A 148 10.99 2.87 3.37
N ASP A 149 9.81 3.19 2.84
CA ASP A 149 8.65 2.32 2.95
C ASP A 149 8.80 1.07 2.07
N LYS A 150 9.09 -0.06 2.70
CA LYS A 150 9.26 -1.36 2.02
C LYS A 150 8.01 -1.85 1.28
N ARG A 151 6.84 -1.31 1.59
CA ARG A 151 5.62 -1.62 0.87
C ARG A 151 5.70 -1.19 -0.59
N ILE A 152 6.48 -0.16 -0.92
CA ILE A 152 6.72 0.28 -2.29
C ILE A 152 7.20 -0.89 -3.17
N ASP A 153 8.21 -1.63 -2.71
CA ASP A 153 8.73 -2.78 -3.45
C ASP A 153 7.71 -3.92 -3.58
N SER A 154 6.93 -4.16 -2.52
CA SER A 154 5.89 -5.20 -2.52
C SER A 154 4.74 -4.86 -3.48
N TRP A 155 4.27 -3.60 -3.48
CA TRP A 155 3.23 -3.11 -4.40
C TRP A 155 3.70 -3.17 -5.84
N ARG A 156 4.91 -2.67 -6.11
CA ARG A 156 5.53 -2.73 -7.43
C ARG A 156 5.70 -4.17 -7.91
N GLY A 157 6.17 -5.08 -7.06
CA GLY A 157 6.31 -6.51 -7.37
C GLY A 157 4.98 -7.22 -7.70
N ALA A 158 3.85 -6.67 -7.27
CA ALA A 158 2.52 -7.14 -7.61
C ALA A 158 1.91 -6.46 -8.85
N GLY A 159 2.64 -5.51 -9.47
CA GLY A 159 2.20 -4.80 -10.66
C GLY A 159 1.58 -3.43 -10.41
N PHE A 160 1.49 -2.98 -9.15
CA PHE A 160 1.05 -1.62 -8.85
C PHE A 160 2.19 -0.65 -9.12
N THR A 161 1.96 0.28 -10.01
CA THR A 161 2.94 1.30 -10.39
C THR A 161 2.62 2.64 -9.75
N THR A 162 1.35 2.88 -9.45
CA THR A 162 0.82 4.15 -8.99
C THR A 162 -0.13 3.95 -7.82
N VAL A 163 -0.09 4.86 -6.87
CA VAL A 163 -0.99 4.87 -5.71
C VAL A 163 -1.52 6.27 -5.45
N VAL A 164 -2.73 6.37 -4.86
CA VAL A 164 -3.21 7.61 -4.25
C VAL A 164 -3.01 7.50 -2.76
N SER A 165 -2.00 8.17 -2.26
CA SER A 165 -1.65 8.13 -0.85
C SER A 165 -2.15 9.35 -0.10
N ALA A 166 -2.65 9.12 1.11
CA ALA A 166 -3.15 10.17 1.99
C ALA A 166 -2.63 9.99 3.43
N PRO A 167 -2.37 11.10 4.15
CA PRO A 167 -2.08 11.04 5.57
C PRO A 167 -3.21 10.38 6.35
N LYS A 168 -2.91 9.79 7.50
CA LYS A 168 -3.89 9.19 8.41
C LYS A 168 -4.06 10.02 9.67
N GLY A 169 -5.21 9.82 10.33
CA GLY A 169 -5.54 10.41 11.63
C GLY A 169 -6.56 11.54 11.56
N GLY A 170 -7.31 11.72 12.64
CA GLY A 170 -8.33 12.77 12.73
C GLY A 170 -9.52 12.63 11.79
N PHE A 171 -10.28 13.70 11.63
CA PHE A 171 -11.47 13.77 10.76
C PHE A 171 -11.16 14.31 9.36
N VAL A 172 -10.15 15.17 9.29
CA VAL A 172 -9.57 15.71 8.05
C VAL A 172 -8.06 15.51 8.14
N PRO A 173 -7.55 14.34 7.74
CA PRO A 173 -6.16 13.95 7.98
C PRO A 173 -5.13 14.71 7.13
N GLY A 174 -5.57 15.36 6.06
CA GLY A 174 -4.71 16.08 5.12
C GLY A 174 -5.06 15.77 3.67
N GLN A 175 -4.24 16.26 2.77
CA GLN A 175 -4.46 16.20 1.32
C GLN A 175 -3.71 15.01 0.72
N ALA A 176 -4.40 14.27 -0.16
CA ALA A 176 -3.83 13.12 -0.87
C ALA A 176 -3.01 13.55 -2.09
N ALA A 177 -2.06 12.71 -2.47
CA ALA A 177 -1.25 12.84 -3.68
C ALA A 177 -1.27 11.55 -4.52
N VAL A 178 -1.14 11.69 -5.83
CA VAL A 178 -0.85 10.58 -6.74
C VAL A 178 0.66 10.39 -6.78
N LEU A 179 1.11 9.18 -6.44
CA LEU A 179 2.51 8.81 -6.36
C LEU A 179 2.80 7.66 -7.32
N ASP A 180 3.88 7.76 -8.10
CA ASP A 180 4.48 6.64 -8.80
C ASP A 180 5.48 5.92 -7.89
N LEU A 181 5.52 4.60 -7.97
CA LEU A 181 6.28 3.78 -7.04
C LEU A 181 7.76 3.58 -7.47
N ALA A 182 8.37 4.60 -8.09
CA ALA A 182 9.80 4.60 -8.43
C ALA A 182 10.36 6.02 -8.44
N GLY A 183 11.58 6.16 -7.94
CA GLY A 183 12.29 7.44 -7.88
C GLY A 183 13.60 7.29 -7.10
N GLU A 184 14.47 8.26 -7.21
CA GLU A 184 15.72 8.35 -6.43
C GLU A 184 15.57 9.28 -5.23
N ARG A 185 14.63 10.21 -5.33
CA ARG A 185 14.29 11.19 -4.29
C ARG A 185 12.80 11.13 -4.00
N PRO A 186 12.35 11.46 -2.81
CA PRO A 186 10.92 11.47 -2.46
C PRO A 186 10.05 12.26 -3.44
N GLY A 187 10.52 13.43 -3.88
CA GLY A 187 9.79 14.26 -4.83
C GLY A 187 9.63 13.66 -6.23
N ASP A 188 10.50 12.72 -6.62
CA ASP A 188 10.41 12.06 -7.93
C ASP A 188 9.18 11.14 -8.02
N LEU A 189 8.65 10.68 -6.86
CA LEU A 189 7.45 9.86 -6.81
C LEU A 189 6.16 10.67 -7.05
N VAL A 190 6.18 11.97 -6.84
CA VAL A 190 4.97 12.79 -6.87
C VAL A 190 4.55 13.10 -8.30
N VAL A 191 3.46 12.50 -8.75
CA VAL A 191 2.88 12.77 -10.08
C VAL A 191 1.98 14.01 -10.03
N LYS A 192 1.11 14.09 -9.01
CA LYS A 192 0.19 15.23 -8.82
C LYS A 192 -0.17 15.38 -7.35
N SER A 193 -0.15 16.61 -6.86
CA SER A 193 -0.57 16.97 -5.50
C SER A 193 -1.02 18.44 -5.46
N PRO A 194 -2.04 18.80 -4.67
CA PRO A 194 -3.00 17.89 -4.06
C PRO A 194 -3.98 17.30 -5.07
N VAL A 195 -4.62 16.14 -4.76
CA VAL A 195 -5.65 15.55 -5.64
C VAL A 195 -6.96 15.29 -4.92
N ALA A 196 -6.94 15.07 -3.61
CA ALA A 196 -8.14 14.80 -2.85
C ALA A 196 -7.98 15.17 -1.37
N LEU A 197 -9.10 15.43 -0.71
CA LEU A 197 -9.23 15.67 0.72
C LEU A 197 -10.07 14.54 1.33
N PRO A 198 -9.47 13.49 1.89
CA PRO A 198 -10.21 12.43 2.54
C PRO A 198 -10.82 12.89 3.85
N LEU A 199 -12.06 12.48 4.10
CA LEU A 199 -12.74 12.64 5.38
C LEU A 199 -12.76 11.31 6.12
N ASN A 200 -12.63 11.37 7.43
CA ASN A 200 -12.91 10.25 8.32
C ASN A 200 -14.09 10.63 9.23
N LEU A 201 -15.20 9.95 9.06
CA LEU A 201 -16.42 10.20 9.83
C LEU A 201 -16.58 9.21 11.00
N GLN A 202 -15.51 8.56 11.42
CA GLN A 202 -15.51 7.68 12.59
C GLN A 202 -15.33 8.52 13.87
N PRO A 203 -16.19 8.35 14.89
CA PRO A 203 -15.96 8.96 16.20
C PRO A 203 -14.60 8.55 16.76
N SER A 204 -14.00 9.41 17.57
CA SER A 204 -12.66 9.18 18.16
C SER A 204 -12.59 8.01 19.16
N GLY A 205 -13.66 7.23 19.31
CA GLY A 205 -13.76 5.95 20.02
C GLY A 205 -13.71 6.06 21.55
N GLY A 206 -14.68 5.44 22.23
CA GLY A 206 -14.71 5.20 23.69
C GLY A 206 -15.13 6.39 24.56
N PHE A 207 -15.88 6.09 25.61
CA PHE A 207 -16.30 7.08 26.63
C PHE A 207 -15.07 7.82 27.20
N GLY A 208 -15.04 9.17 27.02
CA GLY A 208 -13.97 10.01 27.55
C GLY A 208 -12.75 10.20 26.66
N SER A 209 -12.76 9.73 25.41
CA SER A 209 -11.61 9.83 24.48
C SER A 209 -11.46 11.20 23.78
N GLY A 210 -12.34 12.13 24.03
CA GLY A 210 -12.31 13.48 23.45
C GLY A 210 -13.53 13.79 22.58
N PHE A 211 -13.72 15.05 22.25
CA PHE A 211 -14.78 15.56 21.38
C PHE A 211 -14.28 15.62 19.92
N PRO A 212 -15.13 15.24 18.93
CA PRO A 212 -16.48 14.63 19.03
C PRO A 212 -16.42 13.10 19.18
N ASP A 213 -17.20 12.55 20.10
CA ASP A 213 -17.27 11.12 20.42
C ASP A 213 -18.48 10.37 19.79
N SER A 214 -19.35 11.09 19.11
CA SER A 214 -20.52 10.55 18.41
C SER A 214 -20.51 10.89 16.93
N LEU A 215 -21.14 10.05 16.11
CA LEU A 215 -21.25 10.32 14.67
C LEU A 215 -21.95 11.66 14.38
N MET A 216 -23.01 12.00 15.14
CA MET A 216 -23.69 13.28 14.99
C MET A 216 -22.74 14.45 15.33
N GLY A 217 -21.95 14.32 16.38
CA GLY A 217 -20.91 15.28 16.74
C GLY A 217 -19.86 15.43 15.65
N VAL A 218 -19.37 14.33 15.07
CA VAL A 218 -18.39 14.37 13.96
C VAL A 218 -18.99 15.08 12.74
N LEU A 219 -20.23 14.75 12.35
CA LEU A 219 -20.88 15.40 11.20
C LEU A 219 -21.10 16.90 11.46
N GLY A 220 -21.52 17.28 12.66
CA GLY A 220 -21.67 18.67 13.05
C GLY A 220 -20.31 19.42 13.06
N TYR A 221 -19.29 18.78 13.57
CA TYR A 221 -17.93 19.34 13.61
C TYR A 221 -17.34 19.57 12.20
N VAL A 222 -17.40 18.57 11.32
CA VAL A 222 -16.94 18.72 9.94
C VAL A 222 -17.75 19.80 9.21
N HIS A 223 -19.07 19.85 9.42
CA HIS A 223 -19.89 20.92 8.84
C HIS A 223 -19.47 22.31 9.35
N GLN A 224 -19.14 22.44 10.64
CA GLN A 224 -18.64 23.70 11.19
C GLN A 224 -17.30 24.11 10.59
N LEU A 225 -16.40 23.17 10.33
CA LEU A 225 -15.13 23.46 9.60
C LEU A 225 -15.40 24.10 8.22
N TRP A 226 -16.41 23.62 7.50
CA TRP A 226 -16.82 24.19 6.21
C TRP A 226 -17.35 25.61 6.34
N ILE A 227 -18.24 25.85 7.33
CA ILE A 227 -18.79 27.18 7.61
C ILE A 227 -17.68 28.17 8.01
N ASP A 228 -16.80 27.75 8.90
CA ASP A 228 -15.70 28.59 9.37
C ASP A 228 -14.74 28.93 8.21
N THR A 229 -14.47 28.00 7.32
CA THR A 229 -13.64 28.20 6.12
C THR A 229 -14.27 29.22 5.18
N ASP A 230 -15.57 29.08 4.85
CA ASP A 230 -16.30 30.03 4.01
C ASP A 230 -16.31 31.44 4.62
N TRP A 231 -16.54 31.51 5.94
CA TRP A 231 -16.50 32.78 6.65
C TRP A 231 -15.12 33.44 6.63
N SER A 232 -14.05 32.66 6.90
CA SER A 232 -12.66 33.13 6.87
C SER A 232 -12.30 33.70 5.50
N THR A 233 -12.60 32.95 4.44
CA THR A 233 -12.35 33.38 3.04
C THR A 233 -13.07 34.69 2.71
N LYS A 234 -14.32 34.84 3.13
CA LYS A 234 -15.09 36.06 2.94
C LYS A 234 -14.53 37.23 3.73
N ALA A 235 -14.13 37.00 4.98
CA ALA A 235 -13.54 38.02 5.83
C ALA A 235 -12.20 38.52 5.27
N GLU A 236 -11.33 37.63 4.81
CA GLU A 236 -10.07 37.97 4.14
C GLU A 236 -10.31 38.79 2.86
N SER A 237 -11.22 38.35 2.00
CA SER A 237 -11.57 39.07 0.77
C SER A 237 -12.10 40.49 1.03
N LEU A 238 -12.88 40.68 2.10
CA LEU A 238 -13.38 42.00 2.48
C LEU A 238 -12.25 42.89 3.02
N TYR A 239 -11.37 42.35 3.86
CA TYR A 239 -10.21 43.05 4.37
C TYR A 239 -9.25 43.48 3.26
N GLU A 240 -8.94 42.60 2.33
CA GLU A 240 -8.06 42.89 1.18
C GLU A 240 -8.61 44.00 0.29
N LYS A 241 -9.92 44.03 0.07
CA LYS A 241 -10.58 45.06 -0.74
C LYS A 241 -10.56 46.44 -0.09
N ASN A 242 -10.73 46.50 1.23
CA ASN A 242 -10.74 47.76 1.97
C ASN A 242 -10.34 47.55 3.44
N PRO A 243 -9.05 47.58 3.79
CA PRO A 243 -8.58 47.36 5.16
C PRO A 243 -8.84 48.50 6.15
N ARG A 244 -9.29 49.68 5.64
CA ARG A 244 -9.48 50.85 6.49
C ARG A 244 -10.62 50.64 7.48
N GLY A 245 -10.28 50.74 8.79
CA GLY A 245 -11.27 50.60 9.87
C GLY A 245 -11.69 49.16 10.17
N LEU A 246 -11.07 48.16 9.53
CA LEU A 246 -11.29 46.75 9.79
C LEU A 246 -10.11 46.18 10.58
N GLU A 247 -10.41 45.28 11.52
CA GLU A 247 -9.41 44.45 12.16
C GLU A 247 -8.98 43.35 11.17
N ARG A 248 -7.67 43.08 11.11
CA ARG A 248 -7.16 42.01 10.24
C ARG A 248 -7.68 40.65 10.72
N PRO A 249 -8.30 39.85 9.86
CA PRO A 249 -8.71 38.50 10.20
C PRO A 249 -7.53 37.67 10.74
N ARG A 250 -7.80 36.87 11.77
CA ARG A 250 -6.78 35.94 12.30
C ARG A 250 -6.48 34.87 11.28
N TYR A 251 -5.20 34.61 11.07
CA TYR A 251 -4.79 33.48 10.23
C TYR A 251 -5.13 32.16 10.91
N ASP A 252 -5.87 31.30 10.21
CA ASP A 252 -6.16 29.92 10.59
C ASP A 252 -5.65 29.01 9.49
N ARG A 253 -4.53 28.31 9.75
CA ARG A 253 -3.88 27.44 8.76
C ARG A 253 -4.78 26.31 8.27
N ASN A 254 -5.73 25.85 9.10
CA ASN A 254 -6.67 24.81 8.71
C ASN A 254 -7.71 25.35 7.72
N SER A 255 -8.30 26.50 8.03
CA SER A 255 -9.27 27.16 7.13
C SER A 255 -8.62 27.59 5.82
N ALA A 256 -7.38 28.10 5.86
CA ALA A 256 -6.63 28.46 4.65
C ALA A 256 -6.41 27.23 3.74
N ALA A 257 -5.91 26.12 4.29
CA ALA A 257 -5.68 24.90 3.52
C ALA A 257 -6.97 24.26 2.98
N LEU A 258 -8.07 24.33 3.75
CA LEU A 258 -9.39 23.88 3.27
C LEU A 258 -9.92 24.78 2.14
N ALA A 259 -9.76 26.11 2.27
CA ALA A 259 -10.17 27.07 1.25
C ALA A 259 -9.43 26.83 -0.07
N ASP A 260 -8.10 26.66 0.00
CA ASP A 260 -7.26 26.38 -1.18
C ASP A 260 -7.67 25.06 -1.83
N ALA A 261 -7.82 23.98 -1.03
CA ALA A 261 -8.23 22.68 -1.57
C ALA A 261 -9.61 22.72 -2.25
N LEU A 262 -10.56 23.47 -1.70
CA LEU A 262 -11.89 23.63 -2.29
C LEU A 262 -11.87 24.54 -3.53
N ALA A 263 -11.04 25.59 -3.55
CA ALA A 263 -10.88 26.48 -4.68
C ALA A 263 -10.23 25.76 -5.87
N ASP A 264 -9.25 24.89 -5.62
CA ASP A 264 -8.56 24.06 -6.62
C ASP A 264 -9.40 22.85 -7.07
N HIS A 265 -10.65 22.76 -6.65
CA HIS A 265 -11.55 21.63 -6.94
C HIS A 265 -10.98 20.27 -6.54
N ALA A 266 -10.21 20.20 -5.45
CA ALA A 266 -9.78 18.93 -4.89
C ALA A 266 -11.00 18.05 -4.56
N LEU A 267 -10.88 16.75 -4.86
CA LEU A 267 -11.96 15.81 -4.62
C LEU A 267 -12.17 15.60 -3.11
N VAL A 268 -13.37 15.79 -2.59
CA VAL A 268 -13.68 15.44 -1.21
C VAL A 268 -14.05 13.95 -1.15
N LEU A 269 -13.23 13.13 -0.46
CA LEU A 269 -13.50 11.71 -0.31
C LEU A 269 -14.36 11.46 0.92
N ILE A 270 -15.58 10.95 0.72
CA ILE A 270 -16.58 10.71 1.78
C ILE A 270 -16.65 9.20 2.07
N PRO A 271 -16.39 8.75 3.33
CA PRO A 271 -16.46 7.33 3.69
C PRO A 271 -17.90 6.82 3.75
N ALA A 272 -18.15 5.69 3.07
CA ALA A 272 -19.44 5.02 3.15
C ALA A 272 -19.34 3.53 2.77
N ASN A 273 -19.49 2.63 3.75
CA ASN A 273 -19.35 1.19 3.55
C ASN A 273 -20.70 0.46 3.42
N ASN A 274 -21.75 0.93 4.10
CA ASN A 274 -23.07 0.31 4.07
C ASN A 274 -24.12 1.22 3.43
N SER A 275 -25.31 0.68 3.13
CA SER A 275 -26.40 1.37 2.42
C SER A 275 -26.83 2.66 3.12
N VAL A 276 -26.86 2.68 4.46
CA VAL A 276 -27.22 3.88 5.24
C VAL A 276 -26.17 4.97 5.11
N GLN A 277 -24.88 4.58 5.20
CA GLN A 277 -23.78 5.53 5.02
C GLN A 277 -23.71 6.07 3.60
N LEU A 278 -23.98 5.22 2.59
CA LEU A 278 -24.03 5.63 1.19
C LEU A 278 -25.13 6.68 0.96
N ARG A 279 -26.37 6.45 1.41
CA ARG A 279 -27.43 7.45 1.33
C ARG A 279 -27.11 8.71 2.11
N ARG A 280 -26.47 8.59 3.29
CA ARG A 280 -25.97 9.75 4.04
C ARG A 280 -24.94 10.53 3.24
N ALA A 281 -23.98 9.88 2.60
CA ALA A 281 -22.99 10.56 1.77
C ALA A 281 -23.64 11.38 0.65
N LEU A 282 -24.70 10.85 -0.01
CA LEU A 282 -25.47 11.58 -1.02
C LEU A 282 -26.10 12.87 -0.44
N VAL A 283 -26.66 12.78 0.78
CA VAL A 283 -27.24 13.94 1.47
C VAL A 283 -26.17 14.95 1.86
N LEU A 284 -24.99 14.47 2.32
CA LEU A 284 -23.89 15.36 2.72
C LEU A 284 -23.32 16.14 1.54
N VAL A 285 -23.23 15.52 0.36
CA VAL A 285 -22.79 16.20 -0.87
C VAL A 285 -23.68 17.42 -1.16
N ASP A 286 -25.01 17.26 -1.08
CA ASP A 286 -25.94 18.36 -1.28
C ASP A 286 -25.84 19.40 -0.15
N ARG A 287 -25.85 18.94 1.10
CA ARG A 287 -25.87 19.81 2.28
C ARG A 287 -24.62 20.68 2.41
N TRP A 288 -23.46 20.12 2.05
CA TRP A 288 -22.19 20.82 2.09
C TRP A 288 -21.83 21.52 0.78
N ASN A 289 -22.72 21.44 -0.21
CA ASN A 289 -22.57 22.02 -1.54
C ASN A 289 -21.21 21.65 -2.20
N LEU A 290 -20.86 20.36 -2.12
CA LEU A 290 -19.59 19.88 -2.65
C LEU A 290 -19.65 19.78 -4.17
N SER A 291 -18.88 20.59 -4.87
CA SER A 291 -18.79 20.60 -6.33
C SER A 291 -18.06 19.37 -6.88
N SER A 292 -17.16 18.80 -6.09
CA SER A 292 -16.34 17.64 -6.46
C SER A 292 -16.26 16.67 -5.28
N ALA A 293 -16.96 15.54 -5.36
CA ALA A 293 -16.99 14.54 -4.30
C ALA A 293 -16.83 13.13 -4.89
N VAL A 294 -16.22 12.24 -4.09
CA VAL A 294 -16.06 10.81 -4.39
C VAL A 294 -16.44 10.03 -3.14
N ILE A 295 -17.19 8.97 -3.28
CA ILE A 295 -17.49 8.06 -2.18
C ILE A 295 -16.39 7.01 -2.10
N TYR A 296 -15.83 6.71 -0.91
CA TYR A 296 -14.93 5.58 -0.74
C TYR A 296 -15.48 4.58 0.29
N GLY A 297 -15.25 3.29 0.02
CA GLY A 297 -15.84 2.16 0.73
C GLY A 297 -16.71 1.32 -0.19
N GLY A 298 -17.93 1.74 -0.45
CA GLY A 298 -18.78 1.27 -1.53
C GLY A 298 -19.19 -0.21 -1.54
N GLN A 299 -18.94 -0.97 -0.46
CA GLN A 299 -19.15 -2.42 -0.44
C GLN A 299 -20.63 -2.85 -0.47
N MET A 300 -21.57 -1.96 -0.11
CA MET A 300 -23.01 -2.19 -0.26
C MET A 300 -23.64 -1.32 -1.37
N SER A 301 -22.88 -0.93 -2.37
CA SER A 301 -23.38 -0.15 -3.50
C SER A 301 -24.43 -0.89 -4.33
N TYR A 302 -24.49 -2.21 -4.25
CA TYR A 302 -25.51 -3.02 -4.92
C TYR A 302 -26.97 -2.61 -4.54
N ASP A 303 -27.18 -1.99 -3.36
CA ASP A 303 -28.50 -1.53 -2.92
C ASP A 303 -28.86 -0.11 -3.38
N VAL A 304 -27.84 0.72 -3.70
CA VAL A 304 -28.00 2.17 -3.91
C VAL A 304 -27.36 2.69 -5.20
N ALA A 305 -26.90 1.81 -6.08
CA ALA A 305 -26.23 2.20 -7.32
C ALA A 305 -27.03 3.18 -8.19
N PRO A 306 -28.38 3.04 -8.37
CA PRO A 306 -29.18 4.01 -9.11
C PRO A 306 -29.20 5.41 -8.47
N GLU A 307 -29.22 5.48 -7.13
CA GLU A 307 -29.20 6.75 -6.38
C GLU A 307 -27.85 7.46 -6.57
N ILE A 308 -26.74 6.69 -6.53
CA ILE A 308 -25.38 7.20 -6.79
C ILE A 308 -25.26 7.69 -8.25
N ALA A 309 -25.78 6.92 -9.20
CA ALA A 309 -25.80 7.27 -10.62
C ALA A 309 -26.53 8.59 -10.89
N ALA A 310 -27.68 8.80 -10.24
CA ALA A 310 -28.44 10.03 -10.36
C ALA A 310 -27.64 11.28 -9.93
N LYS A 311 -26.70 11.13 -8.97
CA LYS A 311 -25.80 12.19 -8.50
C LYS A 311 -24.50 12.27 -9.31
N LYS A 312 -24.23 11.32 -10.22
CA LYS A 312 -23.00 11.22 -11.01
C LYS A 312 -21.72 11.17 -10.18
N LEU A 313 -21.79 10.63 -8.95
CA LEU A 313 -20.66 10.55 -8.04
C LEU A 313 -19.80 9.32 -8.37
N PRO A 314 -18.49 9.45 -8.49
CA PRO A 314 -17.59 8.32 -8.57
C PRO A 314 -17.52 7.56 -7.23
N VAL A 315 -17.17 6.27 -7.30
CA VAL A 315 -17.04 5.42 -6.12
C VAL A 315 -15.66 4.72 -6.12
N LEU A 316 -14.92 4.83 -5.03
CA LEU A 316 -13.76 3.97 -4.77
C LEU A 316 -14.25 2.76 -3.98
N VAL A 317 -14.18 1.57 -4.57
CA VAL A 317 -14.68 0.34 -3.95
C VAL A 317 -13.56 -0.35 -3.18
N ASN A 318 -13.84 -0.63 -1.91
CA ASN A 318 -12.94 -1.35 -1.03
C ASN A 318 -12.89 -2.83 -1.39
N LEU A 319 -11.71 -3.33 -1.75
CA LEU A 319 -11.48 -4.72 -2.11
C LEU A 319 -11.30 -5.67 -0.91
N LYS A 320 -11.19 -5.14 0.30
CA LYS A 320 -11.17 -5.99 1.50
C LYS A 320 -12.59 -6.50 1.79
N TRP A 321 -12.99 -7.53 1.07
CA TRP A 321 -14.32 -8.12 1.22
C TRP A 321 -14.55 -8.65 2.64
N PRO A 322 -15.80 -8.59 3.15
CA PRO A 322 -16.14 -9.16 4.43
C PRO A 322 -16.04 -10.69 4.37
N GLU A 323 -15.23 -11.28 5.23
CA GLU A 323 -15.03 -12.72 5.34
C GLU A 323 -15.44 -13.21 6.74
N ALA A 324 -15.67 -14.52 6.88
CA ALA A 324 -15.81 -15.11 8.20
C ALA A 324 -14.45 -15.06 8.94
N GLU A 325 -14.48 -14.85 10.23
CA GLU A 325 -13.28 -15.01 11.04
C GLU A 325 -12.84 -16.48 10.99
N LYS A 326 -11.54 -16.72 10.78
CA LYS A 326 -10.99 -18.07 10.61
C LYS A 326 -11.18 -18.94 11.85
N ASP A 327 -11.18 -18.32 13.03
CA ASP A 327 -11.32 -18.96 14.33
C ASP A 327 -12.66 -18.60 15.00
N ALA A 328 -13.70 -18.26 14.21
CA ALA A 328 -15.03 -18.01 14.76
C ALA A 328 -15.53 -19.22 15.55
N ASP A 329 -16.16 -18.95 16.70
CA ASP A 329 -16.79 -20.00 17.49
C ASP A 329 -17.81 -20.74 16.59
N PRO A 330 -17.74 -22.07 16.48
CA PRO A 330 -18.71 -22.85 15.70
C PRO A 330 -20.16 -22.63 16.12
N ASP A 331 -20.38 -22.26 17.38
CA ASP A 331 -21.71 -21.97 17.94
C ASP A 331 -22.16 -20.51 17.70
N ASP A 332 -21.25 -19.61 17.24
CA ASP A 332 -21.59 -18.24 16.87
C ASP A 332 -22.31 -18.21 15.51
N GLN A 333 -23.59 -17.88 15.55
CA GLN A 333 -24.41 -17.78 14.34
C GLN A 333 -24.43 -16.33 13.85
N PRO A 334 -23.75 -16.03 12.73
CA PRO A 334 -23.80 -14.69 12.15
C PRO A 334 -25.22 -14.33 11.73
N THR A 335 -25.57 -13.06 11.91
CA THR A 335 -26.88 -12.55 11.49
C THR A 335 -27.11 -12.72 9.98
N LEU A 336 -28.37 -12.82 9.56
CA LEU A 336 -28.72 -12.88 8.14
C LEU A 336 -28.19 -11.68 7.36
N GLU A 337 -28.14 -10.50 7.99
CA GLU A 337 -27.56 -9.29 7.41
C GLU A 337 -26.06 -9.48 7.13
N THR A 338 -25.30 -10.02 8.09
CA THR A 338 -23.88 -10.33 7.94
C THR A 338 -23.63 -11.32 6.81
N LEU A 339 -24.44 -12.39 6.73
CA LEU A 339 -24.33 -13.39 5.66
C LEU A 339 -24.63 -12.78 4.30
N ARG A 340 -25.72 -12.00 4.18
CA ARG A 340 -26.05 -11.28 2.95
C ARG A 340 -24.97 -10.29 2.53
N PHE A 341 -24.37 -9.60 3.49
CA PHE A 341 -23.29 -8.68 3.20
C PHE A 341 -22.05 -9.42 2.67
N ARG A 342 -21.65 -10.54 3.29
CA ARG A 342 -20.52 -11.37 2.82
C ARG A 342 -20.75 -11.90 1.40
N ASP A 343 -21.97 -12.36 1.12
CA ASP A 343 -22.35 -12.93 -0.18
C ASP A 343 -22.40 -11.85 -1.27
N ARG A 344 -23.03 -10.70 -1.00
CA ARG A 344 -23.35 -9.70 -2.01
C ARG A 344 -22.32 -8.60 -2.20
N ALA A 345 -21.43 -8.35 -1.23
CA ALA A 345 -20.45 -7.28 -1.33
C ALA A 345 -19.62 -7.33 -2.62
N PRO A 346 -19.10 -8.49 -3.08
CA PRO A 346 -18.35 -8.58 -4.33
C PRO A 346 -19.15 -8.23 -5.59
N SER A 347 -20.48 -8.23 -5.54
CA SER A 347 -21.36 -7.85 -6.68
C SER A 347 -21.55 -6.32 -6.80
N SER A 348 -21.14 -5.53 -5.82
CA SER A 348 -21.26 -4.07 -5.84
C SER A 348 -20.64 -3.42 -7.07
N PRO A 349 -19.43 -3.78 -7.52
CA PRO A 349 -18.85 -3.20 -8.74
C PRO A 349 -19.66 -3.51 -9.99
N ALA A 350 -20.25 -4.70 -10.09
CA ALA A 350 -21.13 -5.05 -11.21
C ALA A 350 -22.42 -4.20 -11.21
N ALA A 351 -23.00 -3.94 -10.04
CA ALA A 351 -24.17 -3.06 -9.89
C ALA A 351 -23.84 -1.61 -10.26
N LEU A 352 -22.69 -1.09 -9.85
CA LEU A 352 -22.20 0.24 -10.23
C LEU A 352 -21.98 0.34 -11.73
N ALA A 353 -21.31 -0.66 -12.34
CA ALA A 353 -21.10 -0.71 -13.79
C ALA A 353 -22.44 -0.70 -14.55
N LYS A 354 -23.41 -1.53 -14.13
CA LYS A 354 -24.76 -1.58 -14.72
C LYS A 354 -25.51 -0.25 -14.61
N ALA A 355 -25.31 0.48 -13.52
CA ALA A 355 -25.92 1.80 -13.32
C ALA A 355 -25.15 2.93 -14.02
N GLY A 356 -24.04 2.66 -14.71
CA GLY A 356 -23.22 3.67 -15.38
C GLY A 356 -22.41 4.54 -14.43
N VAL A 357 -22.20 4.11 -13.19
CA VAL A 357 -21.39 4.82 -12.20
C VAL A 357 -19.90 4.58 -12.48
N LYS A 358 -19.11 5.65 -12.51
CA LYS A 358 -17.65 5.55 -12.58
C LYS A 358 -17.11 5.03 -11.25
N PHE A 359 -16.33 3.94 -11.26
CA PHE A 359 -15.75 3.38 -10.05
C PHE A 359 -14.31 2.94 -10.24
N ALA A 360 -13.54 2.94 -9.17
CA ALA A 360 -12.18 2.44 -9.11
C ALA A 360 -12.02 1.55 -7.88
N PHE A 361 -10.98 0.73 -7.87
CA PHE A 361 -10.67 -0.15 -6.77
C PHE A 361 -9.57 0.42 -5.86
N TYR A 362 -9.63 0.12 -4.57
CA TYR A 362 -8.54 0.37 -3.64
C TYR A 362 -8.35 -0.78 -2.65
N SER A 363 -7.13 -0.89 -2.12
CA SER A 363 -6.71 -2.02 -1.28
C SER A 363 -7.49 -2.16 0.04
N GLY A 364 -7.94 -1.04 0.63
CA GLY A 364 -8.75 -1.05 1.85
C GLY A 364 -8.08 -1.69 3.07
N GLY A 365 -6.74 -1.73 3.10
CA GLY A 365 -5.98 -2.36 4.17
C GLY A 365 -5.69 -3.85 3.94
N ILE A 366 -5.79 -4.33 2.69
CA ILE A 366 -5.19 -5.61 2.29
C ILE A 366 -3.68 -5.48 2.40
N ALA A 367 -3.05 -6.29 3.25
CA ALA A 367 -1.62 -6.20 3.53
C ALA A 367 -0.75 -6.77 2.39
N THR A 368 -1.24 -7.80 1.71
CA THR A 368 -0.51 -8.48 0.63
C THR A 368 -1.00 -7.98 -0.73
N PRO A 369 -0.19 -7.24 -1.51
CA PRO A 369 -0.65 -6.62 -2.76
C PRO A 369 -1.14 -7.62 -3.81
N LYS A 370 -0.60 -8.83 -3.85
CA LYS A 370 -1.07 -9.91 -4.75
C LYS A 370 -2.53 -10.29 -4.48
N ASP A 371 -3.00 -10.15 -3.24
CA ASP A 371 -4.38 -10.45 -2.88
C ASP A 371 -5.37 -9.37 -3.33
N ILE A 372 -4.89 -8.17 -3.68
CA ILE A 372 -5.74 -7.11 -4.26
C ILE A 372 -6.29 -7.54 -5.62
N VAL A 373 -5.44 -8.14 -6.49
CA VAL A 373 -5.88 -8.65 -7.80
C VAL A 373 -6.84 -9.83 -7.63
N LYS A 374 -6.58 -10.74 -6.66
CA LYS A 374 -7.51 -11.84 -6.32
C LYS A 374 -8.85 -11.31 -5.81
N ALA A 375 -8.82 -10.26 -5.00
CA ALA A 375 -10.06 -9.64 -4.53
C ALA A 375 -10.85 -8.96 -5.65
N ALA A 376 -10.18 -8.35 -6.62
CA ALA A 376 -10.82 -7.84 -7.83
C ALA A 376 -11.44 -8.96 -8.68
N LYS A 377 -10.76 -10.14 -8.76
CA LYS A 377 -11.32 -11.32 -9.42
C LYS A 377 -12.63 -11.80 -8.76
N LYS A 378 -12.77 -11.74 -7.43
CA LYS A 378 -14.04 -12.05 -6.76
C LYS A 378 -15.20 -11.20 -7.29
N SER A 379 -14.95 -9.95 -7.71
CA SER A 379 -15.98 -9.12 -8.35
C SER A 379 -16.33 -9.59 -9.76
N ILE A 380 -15.33 -10.11 -10.50
CA ILE A 380 -15.58 -10.70 -11.82
C ILE A 380 -16.44 -11.95 -11.67
N ASP A 381 -16.10 -12.82 -10.71
CA ASP A 381 -16.86 -14.04 -10.41
C ASP A 381 -18.28 -13.71 -9.92
N ALA A 382 -18.50 -12.51 -9.34
CA ALA A 382 -19.79 -11.97 -8.93
C ALA A 382 -20.53 -11.17 -10.05
N GLY A 383 -20.04 -11.24 -11.30
CA GLY A 383 -20.74 -10.72 -12.49
C GLY A 383 -20.21 -9.40 -13.05
N LEU A 384 -19.05 -8.91 -12.63
CA LEU A 384 -18.38 -7.78 -13.25
C LEU A 384 -17.63 -8.23 -14.52
N ALA A 385 -17.74 -7.46 -15.62
CA ALA A 385 -16.94 -7.71 -16.82
C ALA A 385 -15.43 -7.56 -16.53
N PRO A 386 -14.56 -8.48 -17.00
CA PRO A 386 -13.10 -8.42 -16.77
C PRO A 386 -12.47 -7.10 -17.24
N GLU A 387 -12.95 -6.55 -18.37
CA GLU A 387 -12.48 -5.28 -18.90
C GLU A 387 -12.83 -4.10 -17.98
N ALA A 388 -14.00 -4.16 -17.33
CA ALA A 388 -14.41 -3.14 -16.35
C ALA A 388 -13.58 -3.25 -15.07
N ALA A 389 -13.22 -4.46 -14.62
CA ALA A 389 -12.33 -4.68 -13.49
C ALA A 389 -10.92 -4.14 -13.78
N LEU A 390 -10.38 -4.43 -14.96
CA LEU A 390 -9.08 -3.92 -15.39
C LEU A 390 -9.09 -2.39 -15.47
N ARG A 391 -10.14 -1.81 -16.06
CA ARG A 391 -10.32 -0.37 -16.15
C ARG A 391 -10.40 0.28 -14.76
N ALA A 392 -11.05 -0.36 -13.80
CA ALA A 392 -11.15 0.11 -12.41
C ALA A 392 -9.82 0.04 -11.64
N LEU A 393 -8.87 -0.77 -12.10
CA LEU A 393 -7.48 -0.85 -11.58
C LEU A 393 -6.47 -0.01 -12.37
N THR A 394 -6.87 0.70 -13.42
CA THR A 394 -5.93 1.39 -14.33
C THR A 394 -6.44 2.77 -14.75
N LEU A 395 -7.28 2.85 -15.77
CA LEU A 395 -7.69 4.11 -16.39
C LEU A 395 -8.72 4.88 -15.56
N THR A 396 -9.69 4.21 -14.94
CA THR A 396 -10.73 4.91 -14.19
C THR A 396 -10.18 5.70 -13.00
N PRO A 397 -9.27 5.15 -12.14
CA PRO A 397 -8.65 5.97 -11.11
C PRO A 397 -7.86 7.15 -11.67
N ALA A 398 -7.13 6.98 -12.78
CA ALA A 398 -6.43 8.07 -13.43
C ALA A 398 -7.39 9.18 -13.90
N GLU A 399 -8.58 8.82 -14.41
CA GLU A 399 -9.64 9.76 -14.76
C GLU A 399 -10.24 10.47 -13.54
N ILE A 400 -10.51 9.74 -12.44
CA ILE A 400 -11.08 10.30 -11.22
C ILE A 400 -10.14 11.35 -10.62
N PHE A 401 -8.83 11.04 -10.53
CA PHE A 401 -7.84 11.93 -9.92
C PHE A 401 -7.21 12.94 -10.90
N GLY A 402 -7.68 12.97 -12.16
CA GLY A 402 -7.27 13.94 -13.15
C GLY A 402 -5.80 13.82 -13.57
N VAL A 403 -5.35 12.57 -13.80
CA VAL A 403 -4.01 12.22 -14.34
C VAL A 403 -4.09 11.28 -15.54
N ALA A 404 -5.27 11.15 -16.14
CA ALA A 404 -5.50 10.26 -17.28
C ALA A 404 -4.77 10.67 -18.57
N ASP A 405 -4.34 11.92 -18.65
CA ASP A 405 -3.48 12.45 -19.71
C ASP A 405 -2.07 11.81 -19.66
N ARG A 406 -1.62 11.38 -18.48
CA ARG A 406 -0.28 10.84 -18.25
C ARG A 406 -0.25 9.35 -17.89
N LEU A 407 -1.30 8.81 -17.27
CA LEU A 407 -1.35 7.46 -16.66
C LEU A 407 -2.60 6.67 -17.06
N GLY A 408 -2.64 5.41 -16.70
CA GLY A 408 -3.84 4.55 -16.71
C GLY A 408 -4.11 3.80 -18.01
N SER A 409 -3.39 4.07 -19.10
CA SER A 409 -3.51 3.34 -20.37
C SER A 409 -2.20 3.32 -21.14
N ILE A 410 -2.07 2.40 -22.11
CA ILE A 410 -0.88 2.26 -22.95
C ILE A 410 -1.08 3.08 -24.23
N ASP A 411 -0.87 4.40 -24.12
CA ASP A 411 -0.97 5.31 -25.25
C ASP A 411 0.34 6.08 -25.45
N LYS A 412 0.61 6.46 -26.69
CA LYS A 412 1.78 7.28 -27.02
C LYS A 412 1.80 8.60 -26.21
N GLY A 413 2.94 8.91 -25.62
CA GLY A 413 3.18 10.13 -24.83
C GLY A 413 2.87 10.01 -23.35
N LYS A 414 2.23 8.94 -22.90
CA LYS A 414 2.00 8.67 -21.48
C LYS A 414 3.26 8.12 -20.80
N ILE A 415 3.32 8.27 -19.49
CA ILE A 415 4.37 7.70 -18.65
C ILE A 415 4.37 6.18 -18.84
N ALA A 416 5.55 5.59 -19.00
CA ALA A 416 5.71 4.16 -19.22
C ALA A 416 5.56 3.38 -17.90
N ASN A 417 4.33 3.36 -17.38
CA ASN A 417 3.90 2.54 -16.27
C ASN A 417 3.21 1.29 -16.83
N LEU A 418 3.94 0.16 -16.83
CA LEU A 418 3.52 -1.07 -17.49
C LEU A 418 3.73 -2.28 -16.59
N VAL A 419 2.83 -3.26 -16.74
CA VAL A 419 2.95 -4.59 -16.11
C VAL A 419 3.00 -5.65 -17.20
N VAL A 420 4.03 -6.47 -17.16
CA VAL A 420 4.24 -7.59 -18.09
C VAL A 420 4.00 -8.89 -17.36
N THR A 421 3.07 -9.71 -17.83
CA THR A 421 2.67 -10.98 -17.22
C THR A 421 2.84 -12.15 -18.18
N ASP A 422 2.90 -13.37 -17.65
CA ASP A 422 2.95 -14.61 -18.43
C ASP A 422 1.56 -15.22 -18.71
N GLY A 423 0.49 -14.47 -18.49
CA GLY A 423 -0.89 -14.89 -18.72
C GLY A 423 -1.87 -13.75 -18.51
N ASP A 424 -3.16 -14.08 -18.37
CA ASP A 424 -4.18 -13.10 -18.02
C ASP A 424 -4.00 -12.62 -16.58
N LEU A 425 -4.16 -11.30 -16.36
CA LEU A 425 -3.92 -10.66 -15.07
C LEU A 425 -4.77 -11.26 -13.92
N PHE A 426 -5.98 -11.69 -14.22
CA PHE A 426 -6.93 -12.22 -13.24
C PHE A 426 -6.88 -13.74 -13.07
N GLU A 427 -6.02 -14.44 -13.78
CA GLU A 427 -5.80 -15.85 -13.56
C GLU A 427 -4.84 -16.10 -12.38
N GLU A 428 -5.19 -17.06 -11.53
CA GLU A 428 -4.46 -17.34 -10.29
C GLU A 428 -2.99 -17.75 -10.50
N LYS A 429 -2.70 -18.43 -11.63
CA LYS A 429 -1.36 -18.92 -11.95
C LYS A 429 -0.47 -17.89 -12.61
N THR A 430 -1.04 -16.76 -13.03
CA THR A 430 -0.30 -15.71 -13.73
C THR A 430 0.71 -15.02 -12.82
N LYS A 431 1.91 -14.83 -13.35
CA LYS A 431 3.00 -14.16 -12.66
C LYS A 431 3.35 -12.84 -13.33
N VAL A 432 3.58 -11.82 -12.55
CA VAL A 432 4.19 -10.59 -13.00
C VAL A 432 5.68 -10.86 -13.26
N LYS A 433 6.14 -10.64 -14.48
CA LYS A 433 7.53 -10.87 -14.91
C LYS A 433 8.36 -9.60 -14.87
N ILE A 434 7.80 -8.51 -15.36
CA ILE A 434 8.48 -7.22 -15.45
C ILE A 434 7.46 -6.13 -15.11
N VAL A 435 7.91 -5.12 -14.38
CA VAL A 435 7.15 -3.90 -14.13
C VAL A 435 7.99 -2.72 -14.60
N PHE A 436 7.38 -1.80 -15.32
CA PHE A 436 7.96 -0.51 -15.61
C PHE A 436 7.24 0.56 -14.80
N VAL A 437 7.99 1.41 -14.13
CA VAL A 437 7.50 2.58 -13.44
C VAL A 437 8.35 3.77 -13.87
N ASP A 438 7.71 4.78 -14.44
CA ASP A 438 8.40 5.93 -15.04
C ASP A 438 9.50 5.50 -16.04
N GLY A 439 9.20 4.44 -16.81
CA GLY A 439 10.12 3.83 -17.77
C GLY A 439 11.30 3.07 -17.18
N ARG A 440 11.44 3.00 -15.87
CA ARG A 440 12.45 2.19 -15.17
C ARG A 440 11.97 0.75 -15.07
N LYS A 441 12.84 -0.19 -15.44
CA LYS A 441 12.54 -1.61 -15.44
C LYS A 441 12.78 -2.23 -14.06
N PHE A 442 11.79 -2.96 -13.56
CA PHE A 442 11.88 -3.75 -12.34
C PHE A 442 11.49 -5.20 -12.63
N GLU A 443 12.26 -6.13 -12.11
CA GLU A 443 11.94 -7.56 -12.14
C GLU A 443 11.55 -7.98 -10.73
N PRO A 444 10.29 -8.41 -10.51
CA PRO A 444 9.88 -8.92 -9.21
C PRO A 444 10.77 -10.10 -8.82
N ARG A 445 11.51 -9.97 -7.74
CA ARG A 445 12.26 -11.09 -7.18
C ARG A 445 11.28 -11.96 -6.41
N GLU A 446 10.97 -13.13 -6.91
CA GLU A 446 10.43 -14.16 -6.03
C GLU A 446 11.57 -14.55 -5.07
N PRO A 447 11.37 -14.53 -3.76
CA PRO A 447 12.34 -15.14 -2.87
C PRO A 447 12.56 -16.57 -3.36
N GLU A 448 13.82 -16.95 -3.56
CA GLU A 448 14.17 -18.32 -3.95
C GLU A 448 13.60 -19.24 -2.86
N ARG A 449 12.48 -19.87 -3.16
CA ARG A 449 11.93 -20.88 -2.28
C ARG A 449 12.78 -22.13 -2.44
N PRO A 450 13.30 -22.67 -1.36
CA PRO A 450 13.98 -23.95 -1.41
C PRO A 450 13.01 -24.98 -2.01
N LYS A 451 13.50 -25.83 -2.90
CA LYS A 451 12.67 -26.74 -3.70
C LYS A 451 12.26 -28.04 -2.99
N ASP A 452 12.77 -28.26 -1.78
CA ASP A 452 12.49 -29.50 -1.07
C ASP A 452 11.12 -29.46 -0.40
N PRO A 453 10.31 -30.51 -0.55
CA PRO A 453 9.00 -30.55 0.09
C PRO A 453 9.13 -30.48 1.63
N PRO A 454 8.18 -29.84 2.32
CA PRO A 454 8.23 -29.68 3.76
C PRO A 454 8.15 -31.05 4.46
N LYS A 455 9.01 -31.28 5.46
CA LYS A 455 8.97 -32.44 6.33
C LYS A 455 8.25 -32.10 7.64
N GLY A 456 6.94 -32.12 7.60
CA GLY A 456 6.09 -31.85 8.76
C GLY A 456 5.24 -30.60 8.61
N ASP A 457 4.42 -30.32 9.63
CA ASP A 457 3.50 -29.19 9.67
C ASP A 457 3.79 -28.33 10.91
N ILE A 458 4.18 -27.07 10.66
CA ILE A 458 4.45 -26.10 11.72
C ILE A 458 3.23 -25.24 12.08
N SER A 459 2.06 -25.52 11.52
CA SER A 459 0.84 -24.78 11.83
C SER A 459 0.49 -24.84 13.31
N GLY A 460 -0.10 -23.77 13.83
CA GLY A 460 -0.56 -23.63 15.19
C GLY A 460 0.13 -22.53 15.98
N LYS A 461 -0.23 -22.44 17.27
CA LYS A 461 0.32 -21.41 18.17
C LYS A 461 1.64 -21.85 18.77
N TRP A 462 2.61 -20.97 18.73
CA TRP A 462 3.96 -21.18 19.22
C TRP A 462 4.35 -20.11 20.23
N LYS A 463 5.00 -20.49 21.33
CA LYS A 463 5.70 -19.56 22.22
C LYS A 463 7.16 -19.51 21.77
N LEU A 464 7.61 -18.34 21.35
CA LEU A 464 8.99 -18.07 20.94
C LEU A 464 9.71 -17.39 22.11
N ALA A 465 10.86 -17.92 22.52
CA ALA A 465 11.70 -17.37 23.57
C ALA A 465 13.06 -17.02 23.01
N TYR A 466 13.54 -15.80 23.28
CA TYR A 466 14.83 -15.28 22.83
C TYR A 466 15.36 -14.24 23.80
N THR A 467 16.68 -13.96 23.72
CA THR A 467 17.33 -12.98 24.58
C THR A 467 17.69 -11.76 23.75
N THR A 468 17.29 -10.59 24.22
CA THR A 468 17.66 -9.29 23.63
C THR A 468 18.64 -8.55 24.56
N PRO A 469 19.29 -7.47 24.09
CA PRO A 469 20.10 -6.61 24.98
C PRO A 469 19.32 -6.05 26.18
N MET A 470 17.98 -6.04 26.11
CA MET A 470 17.09 -5.59 27.20
C MET A 470 16.68 -6.70 28.15
N GLY A 471 17.10 -7.95 27.88
CA GLY A 471 16.76 -9.12 28.70
C GLY A 471 16.06 -10.24 27.93
N ASN A 472 15.53 -11.22 28.66
CA ASN A 472 14.79 -12.31 28.07
C ASN A 472 13.39 -11.84 27.64
N GLU A 473 13.11 -11.97 26.36
CA GLU A 473 11.82 -11.62 25.77
C GLU A 473 11.15 -12.87 25.19
N GLY A 474 9.84 -12.78 24.97
CA GLY A 474 9.06 -13.81 24.32
C GLY A 474 8.01 -13.22 23.40
N SER A 475 7.66 -13.97 22.37
CA SER A 475 6.54 -13.65 21.50
C SER A 475 5.69 -14.89 21.25
N THR A 476 4.46 -14.68 20.81
CA THR A 476 3.55 -15.76 20.39
C THR A 476 3.40 -15.68 18.88
N ALA A 477 3.73 -16.75 18.17
CA ALA A 477 3.50 -16.87 16.73
C ALA A 477 2.28 -17.77 16.49
N ASP A 478 1.35 -17.29 15.67
CA ASP A 478 0.23 -18.08 15.16
C ASP A 478 0.50 -18.36 13.68
N LEU A 479 0.91 -19.60 13.39
CA LEU A 479 1.41 -20.01 12.10
C LEU A 479 0.38 -20.86 11.36
N THR A 480 0.19 -20.58 10.06
CA THR A 480 -0.58 -21.42 9.14
C THR A 480 0.32 -21.81 7.99
N MET A 481 0.43 -23.09 7.70
CA MET A 481 1.24 -23.60 6.60
C MET A 481 0.35 -24.18 5.50
N SER A 482 0.63 -23.80 4.26
CA SER A 482 0.03 -24.39 3.08
C SER A 482 0.76 -25.66 2.63
N PRO A 483 0.14 -26.56 1.86
CA PRO A 483 0.77 -27.80 1.39
C PRO A 483 2.08 -27.63 0.62
N ASP A 484 2.30 -26.46 0.02
CA ASP A 484 3.53 -26.07 -0.70
C ASP A 484 4.65 -25.60 0.24
N GLY A 485 4.45 -25.66 1.56
CA GLY A 485 5.41 -25.19 2.56
C GLY A 485 5.38 -23.69 2.82
N THR A 486 4.46 -22.94 2.24
CA THR A 486 4.32 -21.49 2.52
C THR A 486 3.78 -21.30 3.94
N ILE A 487 4.45 -20.43 4.72
CA ILE A 487 4.04 -20.07 6.09
C ILE A 487 3.43 -18.67 6.06
N SER A 488 2.25 -18.55 6.62
CA SER A 488 1.54 -17.29 6.87
C SER A 488 1.12 -17.22 8.34
N GLY A 489 0.66 -16.06 8.81
CA GLY A 489 0.18 -15.89 10.17
C GLY A 489 0.64 -14.59 10.79
N THR A 490 0.67 -14.56 12.13
CA THR A 490 1.03 -13.37 12.90
C THR A 490 2.01 -13.70 14.03
N VAL A 491 2.84 -12.72 14.38
CA VAL A 491 3.68 -12.79 15.58
C VAL A 491 3.28 -11.63 16.49
N THR A 492 2.91 -11.96 17.72
CA THR A 492 2.53 -11.00 18.76
C THR A 492 3.62 -10.94 19.82
N SER A 493 4.16 -9.75 20.06
CA SER A 493 5.14 -9.45 21.09
C SER A 493 4.65 -8.33 22.00
N THR A 494 5.45 -7.94 22.98
CA THR A 494 5.19 -6.75 23.82
C THR A 494 5.10 -5.45 23.03
N ARG A 495 5.67 -5.43 21.81
CA ARG A 495 5.70 -4.26 20.90
C ARG A 495 4.53 -4.22 19.92
N GLY A 496 3.65 -5.21 19.93
CA GLY A 496 2.48 -5.32 19.05
C GLY A 496 2.42 -6.61 18.25
N THR A 497 1.43 -6.69 17.36
CA THR A 497 1.23 -7.83 16.46
C THR A 497 1.64 -7.45 15.04
N ALA A 498 2.46 -8.30 14.42
CA ALA A 498 2.92 -8.14 13.04
C ALA A 498 2.56 -9.36 12.20
N THR A 499 2.23 -9.14 10.94
CA THR A 499 1.94 -10.21 9.98
C THR A 499 3.23 -10.79 9.40
N ILE A 500 3.25 -12.10 9.21
CA ILE A 500 4.36 -12.80 8.59
C ILE A 500 4.43 -12.48 7.09
N ILE A 501 5.61 -12.14 6.64
CA ILE A 501 5.98 -11.94 5.24
C ILE A 501 7.07 -12.92 4.85
N ASN A 502 7.03 -13.44 3.61
CA ASN A 502 8.03 -14.36 3.06
C ASN A 502 8.29 -15.63 3.91
N GLY A 503 7.22 -16.20 4.51
CA GLY A 503 7.35 -17.41 5.31
C GLY A 503 7.41 -18.69 4.47
N TYR A 504 8.34 -19.60 4.80
CA TYR A 504 8.41 -20.94 4.19
C TYR A 504 9.01 -22.00 5.11
N LEU A 505 8.61 -23.26 4.91
CA LEU A 505 9.26 -24.46 5.41
C LEU A 505 9.70 -25.31 4.22
N SER A 506 10.98 -25.66 4.15
CA SER A 506 11.55 -26.54 3.13
C SER A 506 12.38 -27.62 3.81
N ALA A 507 12.08 -28.88 3.54
CA ALA A 507 12.53 -30.00 4.34
C ALA A 507 12.26 -29.73 5.85
N GLU A 508 13.30 -29.54 6.65
CA GLU A 508 13.22 -29.21 8.07
C GLU A 508 13.59 -27.75 8.36
N LYS A 509 13.99 -26.98 7.33
CA LYS A 509 14.42 -25.59 7.47
C LYS A 509 13.26 -24.62 7.24
N PHE A 510 13.03 -23.75 8.20
CA PHE A 510 12.03 -22.69 8.05
C PHE A 510 12.68 -21.31 8.08
N SER A 511 12.00 -20.37 7.46
CA SER A 511 12.28 -18.95 7.60
C SER A 511 10.98 -18.17 7.46
N PHE A 512 10.80 -17.13 8.26
CA PHE A 512 9.74 -16.14 8.08
C PHE A 512 10.20 -14.78 8.62
N THR A 513 9.69 -13.72 8.01
CA THR A 513 10.04 -12.34 8.37
C THR A 513 8.78 -11.61 8.84
N ILE A 514 8.92 -10.76 9.85
CA ILE A 514 7.90 -9.80 10.28
C ILE A 514 8.48 -8.39 10.21
N ASN A 515 7.63 -7.40 10.04
CA ASN A 515 8.02 -6.00 10.10
C ASN A 515 7.46 -5.39 11.38
N ILE A 516 8.33 -4.89 12.24
CA ILE A 516 7.96 -4.25 13.52
C ILE A 516 8.69 -2.92 13.68
N PRO A 517 8.06 -1.93 14.34
CA PRO A 517 8.76 -0.70 14.71
C PRO A 517 9.76 -0.98 15.85
N ILE A 518 11.04 -0.67 15.62
CA ILE A 518 12.09 -0.68 16.62
C ILE A 518 12.62 0.75 16.72
N GLU A 519 12.51 1.38 17.88
CA GLU A 519 12.91 2.78 18.13
C GLU A 519 12.36 3.79 17.09
N GLY A 520 11.10 3.57 16.67
CA GLY A 520 10.45 4.44 15.70
C GLY A 520 10.80 4.17 14.23
N THR A 521 11.71 3.23 13.95
CA THR A 521 12.07 2.81 12.58
C THR A 521 11.51 1.41 12.30
N ALA A 522 10.86 1.23 11.15
CA ALA A 522 10.39 -0.08 10.72
C ALA A 522 11.59 -0.99 10.44
N ALA A 523 11.70 -2.11 11.14
CA ALA A 523 12.75 -3.09 10.98
C ALA A 523 12.18 -4.46 10.64
N ASP A 524 12.86 -5.17 9.73
CA ASP A 524 12.53 -6.55 9.44
C ASP A 524 13.22 -7.45 10.45
N VAL A 525 12.42 -8.26 11.11
CA VAL A 525 12.89 -9.31 12.00
C VAL A 525 12.67 -10.65 11.32
N THR A 526 13.75 -11.32 10.99
CA THR A 526 13.72 -12.63 10.33
C THR A 526 14.01 -13.73 11.35
N PHE A 527 13.10 -14.68 11.44
CA PHE A 527 13.26 -15.93 12.18
C PHE A 527 13.64 -17.02 11.18
N SER A 528 14.75 -17.69 11.40
CA SER A 528 15.20 -18.79 10.55
C SER A 528 15.81 -19.91 11.38
N GLY A 529 15.59 -21.15 10.98
CA GLY A 529 16.09 -22.28 11.74
C GLY A 529 15.59 -23.63 11.26
N THR A 530 15.52 -24.59 12.17
CA THR A 530 15.07 -25.96 11.91
C THR A 530 13.82 -26.29 12.72
N PHE A 531 12.94 -27.05 12.10
CA PHE A 531 11.77 -27.65 12.73
C PHE A 531 12.01 -29.14 12.94
N GLU A 532 12.29 -29.53 14.16
CA GLU A 532 12.55 -30.92 14.55
C GLU A 532 11.85 -31.25 15.88
N ASN A 533 11.36 -32.47 15.98
CA ASN A 533 10.73 -32.98 17.23
C ASN A 533 9.62 -32.06 17.79
N ALA A 534 8.81 -31.45 16.90
CA ALA A 534 7.76 -30.51 17.27
C ALA A 534 8.28 -29.26 18.02
N ALA A 535 9.52 -28.86 17.80
CA ALA A 535 10.13 -27.64 18.31
C ALA A 535 10.73 -26.81 17.17
N LEU A 536 10.74 -25.49 17.33
CA LEU A 536 11.45 -24.56 16.47
C LEU A 536 12.76 -24.16 17.15
N LYS A 537 13.88 -24.25 16.45
CA LYS A 537 15.18 -23.79 16.93
C LYS A 537 15.87 -23.02 15.83
N GLY A 538 16.44 -21.87 16.15
CA GLY A 538 17.12 -21.07 15.14
C GLY A 538 17.60 -19.74 15.65
N SER A 539 17.82 -18.83 14.70
CA SER A 539 18.26 -17.47 14.96
C SER A 539 17.19 -16.44 14.55
N LEU A 540 17.07 -15.41 15.34
CA LEU A 540 16.35 -14.19 15.06
C LEU A 540 17.36 -13.14 14.65
N SER A 541 17.18 -12.49 13.52
CA SER A 541 18.03 -11.40 13.06
C SER A 541 17.21 -10.15 12.74
N VAL A 542 17.76 -8.97 13.05
CA VAL A 542 17.12 -7.68 12.80
C VAL A 542 17.89 -6.97 11.69
N SER A 543 17.22 -6.74 10.54
CA SER A 543 17.87 -6.07 9.41
C SER A 543 18.15 -4.59 9.76
N GLY A 544 19.35 -4.13 9.37
CA GLY A 544 19.77 -2.73 9.59
C GLY A 544 20.41 -2.44 10.95
N LEU A 545 20.22 -3.29 11.97
CA LEU A 545 20.84 -3.13 13.29
C LEU A 545 22.03 -4.07 13.55
N GLY A 546 22.31 -5.02 12.64
CA GLY A 546 23.37 -6.02 12.82
C GLY A 546 23.16 -6.94 14.05
N PHE A 547 21.94 -6.95 14.61
CA PHE A 547 21.59 -7.76 15.77
C PHE A 547 21.12 -9.15 15.34
N SER A 548 21.65 -10.17 15.98
CA SER A 548 21.20 -11.56 15.85
C SER A 548 21.26 -12.26 17.19
N THR A 549 20.27 -13.09 17.50
CA THR A 549 20.20 -13.92 18.71
C THR A 549 19.56 -15.26 18.41
N GLU A 550 19.83 -16.25 19.23
CA GLU A 550 19.15 -17.55 19.12
C GLU A 550 17.74 -17.47 19.72
N PHE A 551 16.82 -18.28 19.17
CA PHE A 551 15.51 -18.45 19.72
C PHE A 551 15.08 -19.91 19.72
N THR A 552 14.14 -20.22 20.60
CA THR A 552 13.45 -21.50 20.67
C THR A 552 11.94 -21.29 20.64
N GLY A 553 11.23 -22.16 19.91
CA GLY A 553 9.77 -22.15 19.84
C GLY A 553 9.19 -23.47 20.32
N THR A 554 8.19 -23.40 21.21
CA THR A 554 7.47 -24.55 21.74
C THR A 554 5.97 -24.37 21.58
N LYS A 555 5.25 -25.45 21.28
CA LYS A 555 3.77 -25.40 21.28
C LYS A 555 3.31 -25.43 22.75
N PRO A 556 2.35 -24.57 23.15
CA PRO A 556 1.76 -24.68 24.51
C PRO A 556 1.11 -26.04 24.69
N GLU A 557 1.35 -26.67 25.82
CA GLU A 557 0.71 -27.94 26.20
C GLU A 557 -0.80 -27.69 26.39
N GLY A 558 -1.61 -27.95 25.39
CA GLY A 558 -3.06 -27.73 25.49
C GLY A 558 -3.91 -28.47 24.46
N GLY A 559 -3.30 -28.90 23.32
CA GLY A 559 -4.06 -29.51 22.22
C GLY A 559 -4.03 -31.06 22.17
N SER A 560 -3.06 -31.72 22.82
CA SER A 560 -2.91 -33.17 22.75
C SER A 560 -3.64 -33.93 23.88
N ALA A 561 -3.87 -33.28 25.01
CA ALA A 561 -4.56 -33.90 26.15
C ALA A 561 -6.06 -34.07 25.88
N LEU A 562 -6.73 -33.07 25.32
CA LEU A 562 -8.14 -33.19 24.95
C LEU A 562 -8.39 -34.20 23.83
N ARG A 563 -7.52 -34.28 22.81
CA ARG A 563 -7.65 -35.31 21.75
C ARG A 563 -7.42 -36.73 22.27
N ARG A 564 -6.55 -36.95 23.26
CA ARG A 564 -6.37 -38.26 23.91
C ARG A 564 -7.54 -38.62 24.79
N GLN A 565 -8.13 -37.66 25.51
CA GLN A 565 -9.33 -37.90 26.32
C GLN A 565 -10.55 -38.21 25.45
N THR A 566 -10.77 -37.49 24.36
CA THR A 566 -11.88 -37.79 23.43
C THR A 566 -11.69 -39.14 22.73
N ALA A 567 -10.47 -39.50 22.35
CA ALA A 567 -10.20 -40.83 21.77
C ALA A 567 -10.37 -41.97 22.78
N GLN A 568 -10.00 -41.77 24.05
CA GLN A 568 -10.24 -42.76 25.13
C GLN A 568 -11.71 -42.90 25.46
N VAL A 569 -12.47 -41.80 25.53
CA VAL A 569 -13.92 -41.84 25.75
C VAL A 569 -14.65 -42.51 24.56
N ALA A 570 -14.23 -42.24 23.32
CA ALA A 570 -14.79 -42.92 22.15
C ALA A 570 -14.50 -44.42 22.12
N GLN A 571 -13.32 -44.88 22.58
CA GLN A 571 -12.99 -46.28 22.70
C GLN A 571 -13.75 -46.96 23.84
N GLN A 572 -14.00 -46.27 24.97
CA GLN A 572 -14.76 -46.79 26.09
C GLN A 572 -16.24 -46.95 25.74
N VAL A 573 -16.84 -46.00 25.03
CA VAL A 573 -18.23 -46.09 24.55
C VAL A 573 -18.42 -47.20 23.50
N GLN A 574 -17.40 -47.50 22.68
CA GLN A 574 -17.44 -48.65 21.76
C GLN A 574 -17.21 -50.00 22.44
N GLY A 575 -16.57 -50.01 23.61
CA GLY A 575 -16.40 -51.21 24.42
C GLY A 575 -17.66 -51.62 25.20
N ASP A 576 -18.48 -50.66 25.63
CA ASP A 576 -19.73 -50.89 26.38
C ASP A 576 -20.95 -51.22 25.50
N LEU A 577 -20.79 -51.16 24.17
CA LEU A 577 -21.82 -51.51 23.17
C LEU A 577 -21.59 -52.89 22.51
N ARG A 578 -20.67 -53.68 23.02
CA ARG A 578 -20.47 -55.10 22.70
C ARG A 578 -20.73 -55.96 23.92
#